data_64be0a6c4a0a0f1e5485aed326e7dedd
#
_entry.id   64be0a6c4a0a0f1e5485aed326e7dedd
#
_cell.length_a   1.000
_cell.length_b   1.000
_cell.length_c   1.000
_cell.angle_alpha   90.00
_cell.angle_beta   90.00
_cell.angle_gamma   90.00
#
_symmetry.space_group_name_H-M   'P 1'
#
loop_
_entity.id
_entity.type
_entity.pdbx_description
1 polymer ?
#
loop_
_entity_poly.entity_id
_entity_poly.type
_entity_poly.pdbx_seq_one_letter_code
_entity_poly.pdbx_strand_id
1 'polypeptide(L)'
;MKSLLILGAGGFGQMVKETAIQLGYEEIVFLDDAAFGKNVVGKCCDYMAKYGEYKMAVAAFGNNHTRLFWTDKLLEAGYEVPSIVHPSAIVSPSAVLGPGCFIMQRAVVNTHTHVDRAALVNSGAVVDHDSVVCAGAHVGLGSVVKANCTIEQEKKVEAGEVIFSTRRKIEGVDSRALEDALYAFGFGPQCSYVKPFGEGHINETYAVYMPMEDGTEKPLY
;
A
#
# COMPACT_ATOMS: atom_id res chain seq x y z
N MET A 1 22.09 15.05 -14.23
CA MET A 1 21.71 13.70 -14.68
C MET A 1 20.90 13.05 -13.56
N LYS A 2 19.67 12.62 -13.85
CA LYS A 2 18.80 11.97 -12.85
C LYS A 2 19.10 10.48 -12.86
N SER A 3 19.73 9.97 -11.80
CA SER A 3 20.14 8.57 -11.69
C SER A 3 19.26 7.81 -10.68
N LEU A 4 19.10 6.50 -10.90
CA LEU A 4 18.32 5.62 -10.03
C LEU A 4 19.00 4.27 -9.85
N LEU A 5 19.16 3.85 -8.61
CA LEU A 5 19.57 2.51 -8.22
C LEU A 5 18.32 1.66 -7.97
N ILE A 6 18.21 0.51 -8.62
CA ILE A 6 17.10 -0.43 -8.42
C ILE A 6 17.63 -1.70 -7.77
N LEU A 7 17.12 -2.06 -6.61
CA LEU A 7 17.36 -3.37 -6.00
C LEU A 7 16.33 -4.35 -6.56
N GLY A 8 16.83 -5.41 -7.22
CA GLY A 8 16.04 -6.40 -7.94
C GLY A 8 16.01 -6.14 -9.45
N ALA A 9 16.67 -7.01 -10.24
CA ALA A 9 16.76 -6.92 -11.70
C ALA A 9 15.83 -7.92 -12.43
N GLY A 10 14.94 -8.59 -11.71
CA GLY A 10 13.95 -9.51 -12.25
C GLY A 10 12.85 -8.79 -13.07
N GLY A 11 11.81 -9.53 -13.48
CA GLY A 11 10.75 -8.99 -14.34
C GLY A 11 10.11 -7.70 -13.81
N PHE A 12 9.81 -7.62 -12.51
CA PHE A 12 9.28 -6.39 -11.92
C PHE A 12 10.29 -5.25 -11.93
N GLY A 13 11.57 -5.52 -11.63
CA GLY A 13 12.64 -4.53 -11.73
C GLY A 13 12.78 -3.94 -13.14
N GLN A 14 12.60 -4.76 -14.19
CA GLN A 14 12.61 -4.28 -15.57
C GLN A 14 11.41 -3.36 -15.87
N MET A 15 10.20 -3.70 -15.39
CA MET A 15 9.02 -2.82 -15.51
C MET A 15 9.25 -1.48 -14.80
N VAL A 16 9.86 -1.49 -13.62
CA VAL A 16 10.20 -0.27 -12.88
C VAL A 16 11.24 0.56 -13.65
N LYS A 17 12.25 -0.07 -14.24
CA LYS A 17 13.24 0.61 -15.10
C LYS A 17 12.56 1.31 -16.29
N GLU A 18 11.70 0.61 -17.02
CA GLU A 18 10.99 1.20 -18.18
C GLU A 18 10.12 2.39 -17.77
N THR A 19 9.46 2.30 -16.61
CA THR A 19 8.72 3.43 -16.04
C THR A 19 9.65 4.58 -15.65
N ALA A 20 10.77 4.28 -15.00
CA ALA A 20 11.75 5.30 -14.61
C ALA A 20 12.33 6.06 -15.83
N ILE A 21 12.57 5.37 -16.95
CA ILE A 21 12.98 6.02 -18.20
C ILE A 21 11.92 7.05 -18.65
N GLN A 22 10.64 6.70 -18.61
CA GLN A 22 9.55 7.63 -18.95
C GLN A 22 9.44 8.80 -17.96
N LEU A 23 9.91 8.63 -16.71
CA LEU A 23 10.00 9.70 -15.70
C LEU A 23 11.27 10.55 -15.82
N GLY A 24 12.07 10.33 -16.85
CA GLY A 24 13.27 11.12 -17.16
C GLY A 24 14.51 10.72 -16.34
N TYR A 25 14.56 9.50 -15.80
CA TYR A 25 15.81 8.97 -15.28
C TYR A 25 16.71 8.55 -16.45
N GLU A 26 17.93 9.08 -16.47
CA GLU A 26 18.89 8.92 -17.56
C GLU A 26 19.88 7.78 -17.32
N GLU A 27 20.25 7.58 -16.06
CA GLU A 27 21.14 6.51 -15.62
C GLU A 27 20.41 5.58 -14.64
N ILE A 28 20.24 4.32 -15.02
CA ILE A 28 19.55 3.33 -14.20
C ILE A 28 20.38 2.06 -14.12
N VAL A 29 20.74 1.69 -12.91
CA VAL A 29 21.51 0.48 -12.61
C VAL A 29 20.81 -0.40 -11.60
N PHE A 30 21.23 -1.64 -11.52
CA PHE A 30 20.64 -2.64 -10.63
C PHE A 30 21.65 -3.17 -9.62
N LEU A 31 21.14 -3.52 -8.46
CA LEU A 31 21.74 -4.50 -7.55
C LEU A 31 20.86 -5.74 -7.51
N ASP A 32 21.47 -6.91 -7.70
CA ASP A 32 20.73 -8.18 -7.69
C ASP A 32 21.66 -9.32 -7.29
N ASP A 33 21.15 -10.27 -6.48
CA ASP A 33 21.97 -11.36 -5.95
C ASP A 33 22.11 -12.52 -6.95
N ALA A 34 21.22 -12.63 -7.93
CA ALA A 34 21.16 -13.73 -8.89
C ALA A 34 21.27 -13.28 -10.36
N ALA A 35 20.86 -12.06 -10.69
CA ALA A 35 20.94 -11.58 -12.07
C ALA A 35 22.33 -11.08 -12.44
N PHE A 36 22.67 -11.25 -13.72
CA PHE A 36 23.92 -10.76 -14.31
C PHE A 36 23.62 -9.95 -15.57
N GLY A 37 24.45 -8.96 -15.86
CA GLY A 37 24.28 -8.16 -17.08
C GLY A 37 24.96 -6.80 -16.99
N LYS A 38 25.01 -6.08 -18.11
CA LYS A 38 25.73 -4.81 -18.26
C LYS A 38 25.32 -3.73 -17.22
N ASN A 39 24.07 -3.75 -16.76
CA ASN A 39 23.55 -2.74 -15.84
C ASN A 39 23.42 -3.26 -14.40
N VAL A 40 23.86 -4.49 -14.11
CA VAL A 40 23.91 -5.01 -12.73
C VAL A 40 25.30 -4.71 -12.19
N VAL A 41 25.38 -3.81 -11.23
CA VAL A 41 26.62 -3.23 -10.72
C VAL A 41 27.05 -3.79 -9.36
N GLY A 42 26.38 -4.82 -8.86
CA GLY A 42 26.70 -5.49 -7.60
C GLY A 42 25.52 -6.30 -7.06
N LYS A 43 25.70 -6.79 -5.83
CA LYS A 43 24.66 -7.51 -5.07
C LYS A 43 23.82 -6.55 -4.25
N CYS A 44 22.65 -7.00 -3.78
CA CYS A 44 21.78 -6.17 -2.95
C CYS A 44 22.49 -5.66 -1.68
N CYS A 45 23.35 -6.47 -1.06
CA CYS A 45 24.13 -6.07 0.12
C CYS A 45 25.13 -4.91 -0.12
N ASP A 46 25.47 -4.61 -1.38
CA ASP A 46 26.41 -3.53 -1.74
C ASP A 46 25.72 -2.15 -1.73
N TYR A 47 24.43 -2.06 -1.38
CA TYR A 47 23.65 -0.82 -1.44
C TYR A 47 24.31 0.34 -0.66
N MET A 48 24.89 0.09 0.50
CA MET A 48 25.56 1.13 1.29
C MET A 48 26.80 1.69 0.57
N ALA A 49 27.57 0.83 -0.12
CA ALA A 49 28.74 1.26 -0.90
C ALA A 49 28.33 2.12 -2.11
N LYS A 50 27.10 1.94 -2.62
CA LYS A 50 26.56 2.67 -3.77
C LYS A 50 25.96 4.03 -3.43
N TYR A 51 25.74 4.36 -2.17
CA TYR A 51 25.14 5.62 -1.73
C TYR A 51 25.92 6.86 -2.19
N GLY A 52 27.26 6.74 -2.32
CA GLY A 52 28.10 7.83 -2.84
C GLY A 52 27.85 8.17 -4.32
N GLU A 53 27.52 7.16 -5.11
CA GLU A 53 27.29 7.25 -6.55
C GLU A 53 25.80 7.57 -6.88
N TYR A 54 24.86 6.94 -6.16
CA TYR A 54 23.43 7.05 -6.39
C TYR A 54 22.74 7.54 -5.11
N LYS A 55 22.04 8.66 -5.19
CA LYS A 55 21.28 9.21 -4.05
C LYS A 55 19.85 8.73 -3.99
N MET A 56 19.30 8.31 -5.14
CA MET A 56 17.94 7.78 -5.26
C MET A 56 18.00 6.27 -5.47
N ALA A 57 17.20 5.53 -4.70
CA ALA A 57 17.11 4.09 -4.85
C ALA A 57 15.69 3.59 -4.59
N VAL A 58 15.31 2.45 -5.20
CA VAL A 58 14.04 1.77 -4.97
C VAL A 58 14.23 0.26 -4.90
N ALA A 59 13.36 -0.44 -4.16
CA ALA A 59 13.37 -1.89 -4.02
C ALA A 59 12.28 -2.53 -4.88
N ALA A 60 12.64 -3.08 -6.05
CA ALA A 60 11.71 -3.61 -7.04
C ALA A 60 11.57 -5.14 -7.00
N PHE A 61 11.06 -5.64 -5.87
CA PHE A 61 10.80 -7.06 -5.66
C PHE A 61 9.30 -7.38 -5.75
N GLY A 62 8.94 -8.49 -6.41
CA GLY A 62 7.56 -8.98 -6.45
C GLY A 62 7.08 -9.53 -5.10
N ASN A 63 7.99 -10.04 -4.27
CA ASN A 63 7.69 -10.48 -2.92
C ASN A 63 7.50 -9.26 -2.00
N ASN A 64 6.38 -9.20 -1.29
CA ASN A 64 5.97 -8.05 -0.48
C ASN A 64 6.93 -7.81 0.69
N HIS A 65 7.28 -8.86 1.41
CA HIS A 65 8.21 -8.79 2.55
C HIS A 65 9.59 -8.30 2.11
N THR A 66 10.15 -8.90 1.05
CA THR A 66 11.46 -8.52 0.52
C THR A 66 11.46 -7.06 0.04
N ARG A 67 10.39 -6.63 -0.65
CA ARG A 67 10.24 -5.26 -1.12
C ARG A 67 10.20 -4.27 0.05
N LEU A 68 9.39 -4.55 1.07
CA LEU A 68 9.30 -3.71 2.28
C LEU A 68 10.63 -3.67 3.03
N PHE A 69 11.23 -4.83 3.30
CA PHE A 69 12.52 -4.95 3.98
C PHE A 69 13.60 -4.08 3.32
N TRP A 70 13.80 -4.19 2.01
CA TRP A 70 14.81 -3.41 1.32
C TRP A 70 14.46 -1.93 1.23
N THR A 71 13.18 -1.57 1.13
CA THR A 71 12.75 -0.16 1.20
C THR A 71 13.13 0.46 2.54
N ASP A 72 12.86 -0.25 3.65
CA ASP A 72 13.23 0.22 4.99
C ASP A 72 14.76 0.35 5.13
N LYS A 73 15.54 -0.60 4.60
CA LYS A 73 17.01 -0.52 4.58
C LYS A 73 17.55 0.66 3.77
N LEU A 74 16.95 0.99 2.66
CA LEU A 74 17.31 2.16 1.86
C LEU A 74 17.03 3.46 2.62
N LEU A 75 15.86 3.57 3.27
CA LEU A 75 15.50 4.73 4.10
C LEU A 75 16.46 4.89 5.29
N GLU A 76 16.76 3.80 6.01
CA GLU A 76 17.71 3.78 7.13
C GLU A 76 19.13 4.25 6.70
N ALA A 77 19.54 3.91 5.49
CA ALA A 77 20.84 4.31 4.92
C ALA A 77 20.85 5.76 4.39
N GLY A 78 19.71 6.45 4.44
CA GLY A 78 19.57 7.85 4.02
C GLY A 78 19.34 8.06 2.53
N TYR A 79 19.00 7.02 1.77
CA TYR A 79 18.57 7.16 0.39
C TYR A 79 17.27 7.97 0.29
N GLU A 80 17.18 8.80 -0.74
CA GLU A 80 15.90 9.25 -1.25
C GLU A 80 15.22 8.06 -1.94
N VAL A 81 14.05 7.65 -1.47
CA VAL A 81 13.31 6.50 -1.99
C VAL A 81 12.04 7.01 -2.68
N PRO A 82 12.12 7.39 -3.97
CA PRO A 82 10.99 7.99 -4.66
C PRO A 82 9.89 6.97 -4.92
N SER A 83 8.64 7.42 -4.90
CA SER A 83 7.54 6.64 -5.46
C SER A 83 7.60 6.67 -6.97
N ILE A 84 7.47 5.51 -7.59
CA ILE A 84 7.50 5.35 -9.06
C ILE A 84 6.06 5.29 -9.55
N VAL A 85 5.59 6.40 -10.11
CA VAL A 85 4.23 6.52 -10.66
C VAL A 85 4.31 6.54 -12.17
N HIS A 86 3.75 5.52 -12.82
CA HIS A 86 3.74 5.44 -14.29
C HIS A 86 2.94 6.63 -14.87
N PRO A 87 3.40 7.28 -15.97
CA PRO A 87 2.72 8.43 -16.56
C PRO A 87 1.26 8.19 -16.97
N SER A 88 0.87 6.95 -17.22
CA SER A 88 -0.51 6.60 -17.54
C SER A 88 -1.37 6.23 -16.30
N ALA A 89 -0.80 6.25 -15.10
CA ALA A 89 -1.57 6.09 -13.88
C ALA A 89 -2.33 7.37 -13.54
N ILE A 90 -3.46 7.23 -12.89
CA ILE A 90 -4.27 8.35 -12.40
C ILE A 90 -4.20 8.34 -10.87
N VAL A 91 -3.60 9.37 -10.30
CA VAL A 91 -3.52 9.54 -8.85
C VAL A 91 -4.23 10.85 -8.49
N SER A 92 -5.22 10.74 -7.62
CA SER A 92 -5.95 11.92 -7.13
C SER A 92 -4.99 12.89 -6.41
N PRO A 93 -5.14 14.21 -6.57
CA PRO A 93 -4.33 15.20 -5.86
C PRO A 93 -4.39 15.10 -4.33
N SER A 94 -5.47 14.56 -3.79
CA SER A 94 -5.65 14.34 -2.34
C SER A 94 -5.20 12.97 -1.86
N ALA A 95 -4.74 12.10 -2.77
CA ALA A 95 -4.13 10.82 -2.38
C ALA A 95 -2.72 11.05 -1.82
N VAL A 96 -2.35 10.27 -0.81
CA VAL A 96 -1.04 10.33 -0.17
C VAL A 96 -0.24 9.08 -0.53
N LEU A 97 0.95 9.26 -1.08
CA LEU A 97 1.86 8.18 -1.42
C LEU A 97 3.08 8.22 -0.49
N GLY A 98 3.32 7.13 0.22
CA GLY A 98 4.53 6.91 1.02
C GLY A 98 5.76 6.62 0.15
N PRO A 99 6.96 6.60 0.73
CA PRO A 99 8.20 6.38 -0.01
C PRO A 99 8.26 4.98 -0.65
N GLY A 100 8.83 4.90 -1.84
CA GLY A 100 9.05 3.63 -2.54
C GLY A 100 7.78 2.92 -2.99
N CYS A 101 6.65 3.63 -3.12
CA CYS A 101 5.43 3.08 -3.72
C CYS A 101 5.60 2.90 -5.22
N PHE A 102 4.90 1.93 -5.76
CA PHE A 102 4.81 1.69 -7.20
C PHE A 102 3.36 1.78 -7.65
N ILE A 103 3.06 2.75 -8.50
CA ILE A 103 1.74 2.91 -9.13
C ILE A 103 1.94 2.65 -10.62
N MET A 104 1.52 1.47 -11.06
CA MET A 104 1.88 0.95 -12.38
C MET A 104 0.91 1.43 -13.47
N GLN A 105 1.14 0.95 -14.69
CA GLN A 105 0.42 1.38 -15.90
C GLN A 105 -1.09 1.32 -15.70
N ARG A 106 -1.79 2.43 -15.97
CA ARG A 106 -3.26 2.54 -15.96
C ARG A 106 -3.89 2.20 -14.60
N ALA A 107 -3.11 2.19 -13.52
CA ALA A 107 -3.65 2.10 -12.18
C ALA A 107 -4.36 3.40 -11.79
N VAL A 108 -5.39 3.29 -10.96
CA VAL A 108 -6.16 4.43 -10.45
C VAL A 108 -6.10 4.43 -8.93
N VAL A 109 -5.70 5.56 -8.35
CA VAL A 109 -5.71 5.81 -6.90
C VAL A 109 -6.59 7.02 -6.65
N ASN A 110 -7.76 6.79 -6.09
CA ASN A 110 -8.79 7.82 -5.91
C ASN A 110 -8.56 8.72 -4.69
N THR A 111 -9.50 9.63 -4.50
CA THR A 111 -9.51 10.71 -3.50
C THR A 111 -9.31 10.19 -2.07
N HIS A 112 -8.46 10.88 -1.29
CA HIS A 112 -8.14 10.59 0.12
C HIS A 112 -7.60 9.17 0.37
N THR A 113 -7.20 8.45 -0.68
CA THR A 113 -6.55 7.15 -0.53
C THR A 113 -5.15 7.35 0.04
N HIS A 114 -4.78 6.52 1.00
CA HIS A 114 -3.42 6.46 1.54
C HIS A 114 -2.73 5.17 1.05
N VAL A 115 -1.62 5.32 0.35
CA VAL A 115 -0.78 4.21 -0.11
C VAL A 115 0.55 4.32 0.62
N ASP A 116 0.80 3.42 1.57
CA ASP A 116 1.96 3.48 2.45
C ASP A 116 3.23 2.92 1.77
N ARG A 117 4.38 3.11 2.42
CA ARG A 117 5.71 2.81 1.88
C ARG A 117 5.82 1.40 1.29
N ALA A 118 6.58 1.28 0.22
CA ALA A 118 6.79 0.03 -0.51
C ALA A 118 5.53 -0.67 -1.02
N ALA A 119 4.36 -0.05 -0.96
CA ALA A 119 3.14 -0.65 -1.50
C ALA A 119 3.15 -0.62 -3.04
N LEU A 120 2.49 -1.60 -3.64
CA LEU A 120 2.38 -1.77 -5.09
C LEU A 120 0.91 -1.77 -5.50
N VAL A 121 0.50 -0.76 -6.28
CA VAL A 121 -0.76 -0.76 -7.03
C VAL A 121 -0.44 -1.13 -8.47
N ASN A 122 -0.72 -2.37 -8.84
CA ASN A 122 -0.24 -2.96 -10.08
C ASN A 122 -1.08 -2.52 -11.29
N SER A 123 -0.63 -2.87 -12.49
CA SER A 123 -1.22 -2.38 -13.75
C SER A 123 -2.72 -2.62 -13.82
N GLY A 124 -3.47 -1.57 -14.14
CA GLY A 124 -4.93 -1.60 -14.27
C GLY A 124 -5.72 -1.76 -12.97
N ALA A 125 -5.05 -1.81 -11.82
CA ALA A 125 -5.74 -1.88 -10.53
C ALA A 125 -6.41 -0.55 -10.17
N VAL A 126 -7.53 -0.62 -9.47
CA VAL A 126 -8.28 0.55 -8.99
C VAL A 126 -8.38 0.50 -7.47
N VAL A 127 -7.92 1.55 -6.81
CA VAL A 127 -8.14 1.77 -5.36
C VAL A 127 -9.07 2.95 -5.22
N ASP A 128 -10.26 2.66 -4.73
CA ASP A 128 -11.32 3.67 -4.60
C ASP A 128 -11.11 4.55 -3.34
N HIS A 129 -11.87 5.64 -3.26
CA HIS A 129 -11.69 6.72 -2.29
C HIS A 129 -11.69 6.25 -0.82
N ASP A 130 -11.06 7.03 0.06
CA ASP A 130 -11.00 6.82 1.50
C ASP A 130 -10.46 5.42 1.91
N SER A 131 -9.62 4.82 1.05
CA SER A 131 -9.03 3.50 1.28
C SER A 131 -7.57 3.60 1.73
N VAL A 132 -7.10 2.58 2.41
CA VAL A 132 -5.71 2.48 2.89
C VAL A 132 -5.06 1.23 2.32
N VAL A 133 -3.92 1.40 1.67
CA VAL A 133 -3.03 0.31 1.24
C VAL A 133 -1.79 0.36 2.13
N CYS A 134 -1.72 -0.52 3.12
CA CYS A 134 -0.66 -0.50 4.13
C CYS A 134 0.71 -0.89 3.55
N ALA A 135 1.77 -0.68 4.36
CA ALA A 135 3.15 -0.86 3.96
C ALA A 135 3.41 -2.23 3.31
N GLY A 136 4.11 -2.23 2.18
CA GLY A 136 4.45 -3.44 1.45
C GLY A 136 3.27 -4.21 0.85
N ALA A 137 2.03 -3.77 0.98
CA ALA A 137 0.89 -4.44 0.38
C ALA A 137 0.93 -4.40 -1.16
N HIS A 138 0.26 -5.35 -1.80
CA HIS A 138 0.23 -5.48 -3.25
C HIS A 138 -1.20 -5.62 -3.74
N VAL A 139 -1.71 -4.59 -4.38
CA VAL A 139 -2.99 -4.59 -5.11
C VAL A 139 -2.71 -5.15 -6.51
N GLY A 140 -3.19 -6.36 -6.79
CA GLY A 140 -2.84 -7.16 -7.97
C GLY A 140 -3.32 -6.57 -9.31
N LEU A 141 -2.89 -7.18 -10.40
CA LEU A 141 -3.25 -6.75 -11.78
C LEU A 141 -4.77 -6.68 -11.95
N GLY A 142 -5.29 -5.53 -12.38
CA GLY A 142 -6.71 -5.36 -12.69
C GLY A 142 -7.67 -5.58 -11.53
N SER A 143 -7.18 -5.64 -10.29
CA SER A 143 -8.03 -5.79 -9.11
C SER A 143 -8.71 -4.48 -8.72
N VAL A 144 -9.78 -4.57 -7.94
CA VAL A 144 -10.56 -3.41 -7.50
C VAL A 144 -10.68 -3.41 -5.98
N VAL A 145 -10.17 -2.39 -5.34
CA VAL A 145 -10.39 -2.10 -3.92
C VAL A 145 -11.49 -1.06 -3.83
N LYS A 146 -12.65 -1.45 -3.28
CA LYS A 146 -13.78 -0.55 -3.09
C LYS A 146 -13.49 0.50 -2.03
N ALA A 147 -14.30 1.57 -2.03
CA ALA A 147 -14.17 2.65 -1.07
C ALA A 147 -14.17 2.18 0.39
N ASN A 148 -13.46 2.90 1.25
CA ASN A 148 -13.35 2.64 2.69
C ASN A 148 -12.82 1.23 3.03
N CYS A 149 -11.91 0.69 2.21
CA CYS A 149 -11.23 -0.58 2.47
C CYS A 149 -9.82 -0.35 3.00
N THR A 150 -9.36 -1.27 3.84
CA THR A 150 -7.96 -1.34 4.25
C THR A 150 -7.35 -2.64 3.73
N ILE A 151 -6.26 -2.52 2.98
CA ILE A 151 -5.42 -3.65 2.61
C ILE A 151 -4.27 -3.70 3.61
N GLU A 152 -4.25 -4.75 4.40
CA GLU A 152 -3.29 -4.94 5.49
C GLU A 152 -1.84 -4.97 4.99
N GLN A 153 -0.91 -4.74 5.92
CA GLN A 153 0.53 -4.77 5.64
C GLN A 153 0.94 -6.10 4.98
N GLU A 154 1.75 -6.00 3.93
CA GLU A 154 2.26 -7.13 3.15
C GLU A 154 1.17 -8.05 2.54
N LYS A 155 -0.11 -7.70 2.68
CA LYS A 155 -1.22 -8.44 2.04
C LYS A 155 -1.09 -8.36 0.52
N LYS A 156 -1.38 -9.48 -0.15
CA LYS A 156 -1.55 -9.53 -1.60
C LYS A 156 -3.02 -9.69 -1.94
N VAL A 157 -3.53 -8.76 -2.74
CA VAL A 157 -4.81 -8.90 -3.45
C VAL A 157 -4.50 -9.57 -4.79
N GLU A 158 -5.19 -10.63 -5.11
CA GLU A 158 -4.91 -11.38 -6.34
C GLU A 158 -5.41 -10.64 -7.59
N ALA A 159 -4.87 -11.02 -8.75
CA ALA A 159 -5.24 -10.39 -10.02
C ALA A 159 -6.75 -10.53 -10.28
N GLY A 160 -7.40 -9.42 -10.65
CA GLY A 160 -8.84 -9.35 -10.92
C GLY A 160 -9.74 -9.48 -9.69
N GLU A 161 -9.18 -9.60 -8.50
CA GLU A 161 -9.96 -9.71 -7.25
C GLU A 161 -10.66 -8.38 -6.95
N VAL A 162 -11.86 -8.46 -6.36
CA VAL A 162 -12.61 -7.30 -5.88
C VAL A 162 -12.70 -7.36 -4.37
N ILE A 163 -12.11 -6.37 -3.71
CA ILE A 163 -12.17 -6.21 -2.25
C ILE A 163 -13.31 -5.27 -1.91
N PHE A 164 -14.19 -5.75 -1.06
CA PHE A 164 -15.29 -4.98 -0.51
C PHE A 164 -14.96 -4.56 0.92
N SER A 165 -15.42 -3.39 1.32
CA SER A 165 -15.42 -3.03 2.73
C SER A 165 -16.24 -4.05 3.51
N THR A 166 -15.64 -4.65 4.53
CA THR A 166 -16.37 -5.49 5.49
C THR A 166 -17.25 -4.66 6.41
N ARG A 167 -17.11 -3.34 6.35
CA ARG A 167 -17.95 -2.40 7.08
C ARG A 167 -19.37 -2.51 6.54
N ARG A 168 -20.21 -3.26 7.23
CA ARG A 168 -21.66 -3.25 6.97
C ARG A 168 -22.14 -1.82 7.23
N LYS A 169 -22.67 -1.15 6.19
CA LYS A 169 -23.51 0.02 6.42
C LYS A 169 -24.63 -0.41 7.36
N ILE A 170 -24.61 0.08 8.57
CA ILE A 170 -25.78 0.00 9.44
C ILE A 170 -26.73 1.04 8.88
N GLU A 171 -27.86 0.57 8.36
CA GLU A 171 -28.87 1.48 7.79
C GLU A 171 -29.25 2.53 8.84
N GLY A 172 -29.19 3.82 8.47
CA GLY A 172 -29.52 4.93 9.36
C GLY A 172 -28.39 5.48 10.22
N VAL A 173 -27.18 4.92 10.19
CA VAL A 173 -26.03 5.42 10.99
C VAL A 173 -25.00 6.09 10.10
N ASP A 174 -24.59 7.29 10.47
CA ASP A 174 -23.40 7.93 9.90
C ASP A 174 -22.16 7.13 10.32
N SER A 175 -21.59 6.41 9.36
CA SER A 175 -20.41 5.54 9.58
C SER A 175 -19.24 6.30 10.19
N ARG A 176 -19.08 7.59 9.85
CA ARG A 176 -17.98 8.41 10.34
C ARG A 176 -18.20 8.82 11.80
N ALA A 177 -19.42 9.22 12.16
CA ALA A 177 -19.76 9.53 13.53
C ALA A 177 -19.60 8.31 14.46
N LEU A 178 -19.96 7.11 13.96
CA LEU A 178 -19.75 5.87 14.69
C LEU A 178 -18.26 5.54 14.87
N GLU A 179 -17.44 5.72 13.83
CA GLU A 179 -16.00 5.52 13.92
C GLU A 179 -15.34 6.48 14.91
N ASP A 180 -15.66 7.75 14.82
CA ASP A 180 -15.14 8.77 15.74
C ASP A 180 -15.54 8.44 17.19
N ALA A 181 -16.77 7.95 17.40
CA ALA A 181 -17.21 7.48 18.70
C ALA A 181 -16.43 6.25 19.18
N LEU A 182 -16.26 5.23 18.33
CA LEU A 182 -15.48 4.03 18.67
C LEU A 182 -14.03 4.37 19.02
N TYR A 183 -13.40 5.28 18.28
CA TYR A 183 -12.08 5.78 18.60
C TYR A 183 -12.03 6.53 19.92
N ALA A 184 -13.00 7.40 20.20
CA ALA A 184 -13.09 8.14 21.45
C ALA A 184 -13.24 7.22 22.68
N PHE A 185 -13.90 6.06 22.50
CA PHE A 185 -14.02 5.03 23.53
C PHE A 185 -12.89 4.01 23.55
N GLY A 186 -11.86 4.15 22.69
CA GLY A 186 -10.68 3.30 22.66
C GLY A 186 -10.88 1.95 21.96
N PHE A 187 -11.97 1.77 21.21
CA PHE A 187 -12.27 0.50 20.53
C PHE A 187 -11.66 0.39 19.12
N GLY A 188 -11.23 1.47 18.49
CA GLY A 188 -10.46 1.50 17.24
C GLY A 188 -10.76 0.40 16.21
N PRO A 189 -9.77 -0.03 15.43
CA PRO A 189 -9.96 -1.05 14.37
C PRO A 189 -10.17 -2.49 14.89
N GLN A 190 -10.19 -2.71 16.18
CA GLN A 190 -10.36 -4.04 16.81
C GLN A 190 -11.83 -4.46 16.89
N CYS A 191 -12.77 -3.58 16.59
CA CYS A 191 -14.20 -3.89 16.62
C CYS A 191 -14.57 -4.81 15.44
N SER A 192 -15.14 -5.99 15.74
CA SER A 192 -15.59 -6.95 14.71
C SER A 192 -16.80 -6.43 13.95
N TYR A 193 -17.79 -5.92 14.65
CA TYR A 193 -19.00 -5.30 14.08
C TYR A 193 -19.84 -4.60 15.14
N VAL A 194 -20.80 -3.80 14.68
CA VAL A 194 -21.76 -3.07 15.52
C VAL A 194 -23.17 -3.43 15.08
N LYS A 195 -24.08 -3.66 16.02
CA LYS A 195 -25.50 -3.91 15.76
C LYS A 195 -26.37 -2.92 16.50
N PRO A 196 -27.51 -2.49 15.94
CA PRO A 196 -28.54 -1.82 16.69
C PRO A 196 -28.98 -2.70 17.86
N PHE A 197 -29.14 -2.13 19.05
CA PHE A 197 -29.54 -2.83 20.27
C PHE A 197 -30.78 -2.16 20.86
N GLY A 198 -31.89 -2.92 20.89
CA GLY A 198 -33.15 -2.46 21.45
C GLY A 198 -34.08 -1.72 20.49
N GLU A 199 -35.33 -1.56 20.90
CA GLU A 199 -36.41 -0.85 20.18
C GLU A 199 -36.66 0.55 20.80
N GLY A 200 -35.60 1.29 21.11
CA GLY A 200 -35.72 2.61 21.73
C GLY A 200 -36.18 3.69 20.76
N HIS A 201 -37.29 4.38 21.09
CA HIS A 201 -37.82 5.47 20.26
C HIS A 201 -37.16 6.85 20.47
N ILE A 202 -36.19 6.97 21.38
CA ILE A 202 -35.60 8.26 21.78
C ILE A 202 -34.09 8.32 21.61
N ASN A 203 -33.37 7.18 21.76
CA ASN A 203 -31.93 7.09 21.57
C ASN A 203 -31.57 5.84 20.74
N GLU A 204 -30.75 6.00 19.74
CA GLU A 204 -30.17 4.87 19.02
C GLU A 204 -29.07 4.25 19.86
N THR A 205 -29.25 3.02 20.28
CA THR A 205 -28.26 2.26 21.07
C THR A 205 -27.66 1.17 20.20
N TYR A 206 -26.35 1.02 20.25
CA TYR A 206 -25.61 0.04 19.47
C TYR A 206 -24.80 -0.86 20.39
N ALA A 207 -24.79 -2.16 20.10
CA ALA A 207 -23.86 -3.11 20.71
C ALA A 207 -22.61 -3.23 19.86
N VAL A 208 -21.45 -3.04 20.48
CA VAL A 208 -20.13 -3.20 19.86
C VAL A 208 -19.62 -4.61 20.16
N TYR A 209 -19.25 -5.36 19.13
CA TYR A 209 -18.73 -6.73 19.28
C TYR A 209 -17.22 -6.75 19.07
N MET A 210 -16.50 -7.31 20.05
CA MET A 210 -15.06 -7.43 20.02
C MET A 210 -14.64 -8.89 19.82
N PRO A 211 -13.58 -9.17 19.05
CA PRO A 211 -13.01 -10.51 18.96
C PRO A 211 -12.38 -10.90 20.28
N MET A 212 -12.60 -12.14 20.72
CA MET A 212 -11.98 -12.72 21.91
C MET A 212 -10.83 -13.65 21.49
N GLU A 213 -9.89 -13.89 22.39
CA GLU A 213 -8.73 -14.78 22.14
C GLU A 213 -9.14 -16.22 21.78
N ASP A 214 -10.31 -16.66 22.18
CA ASP A 214 -10.87 -17.98 21.86
C ASP A 214 -11.61 -18.04 20.51
N GLY A 215 -11.58 -16.96 19.73
CA GLY A 215 -12.25 -16.84 18.44
C GLY A 215 -13.75 -16.59 18.54
N THR A 216 -14.31 -16.37 19.74
CA THR A 216 -15.71 -15.96 19.94
C THR A 216 -15.83 -14.44 19.91
N GLU A 217 -17.04 -13.95 19.71
CA GLU A 217 -17.35 -12.51 19.72
C GLU A 217 -18.29 -12.22 20.91
N LYS A 218 -17.96 -11.21 21.69
CA LYS A 218 -18.82 -10.77 22.80
C LYS A 218 -19.25 -9.32 22.62
N PRO A 219 -20.52 -8.99 22.91
CA PRO A 219 -20.96 -7.62 22.97
C PRO A 219 -20.35 -6.92 24.18
N LEU A 220 -19.89 -5.70 23.98
CA LEU A 220 -19.61 -4.75 25.04
C LEU A 220 -20.88 -3.88 25.21
N TYR A 221 -21.43 -3.86 26.40
CA TYR A 221 -22.59 -3.07 26.73
C TYR A 221 -22.17 -1.72 27.28
#